data_14301f2c5ff414819c7eb7326b62afc0
#
_entry.id   14301f2c5ff414819c7eb7326b62afc0
#
_cell.length_a   1.000
_cell.length_b   1.000
_cell.length_c   1.000
_cell.angle_alpha   90.00
_cell.angle_beta   90.00
_cell.angle_gamma   90.00
#
_symmetry.space_group_name_H-M   'P 1'
#
loop_
_entity.id
_entity.type
_entity.pdbx_description
1 polymer ?
#
loop_
_entity_poly.entity_id
_entity_poly.type
_entity_poly.pdbx_seq_one_letter_code
_entity_poly.pdbx_strand_id
1 'polypeptide(L)'
;MEPWDVTIVGGGILGTSFAYWLANRYDGRIAVLEKESQVAMHTSRRNTGVVHRPFYLDPVGRKVFARSAQTAYGMWKVFAAERGLPWLPVGTFEVAVRPDQVSRLEKYRDWGLANGMGEDELALLTAEDVRRLEPNVRSHGAIWSKTDTAVDYQVFTQALREDAERAGAKFLLGSNVESVTALDDHLEIRLALETASDRVYVDSRERIRVRANQSHEALRTRFLINAAGGHSIDIAHALGVGLEYTDLHFRGEYWEVGPEWHYLCGRNIYTVPRHPELPFLDPHWIVRADGRREIGPNAVPVPGPYTYHGFFDDPAEAVKKLLERPVGNKLAALFNPDFMMLATEEWASSISKRAMAKRVQEFLPALRMKYLTRPGTAGVRAQVVDPHGNFVKEAIEIPGPHSFHVVNYNSPGATGSPAYTAWIVNLLANAGHLDHLKAKAARPDGLWDFDTVCAAIEAPTGTA
;
A
#
# COMPACT_ATOMS: atom_id res chain seq x y z
N MET A 1 10.14 24.35 23.42
CA MET A 1 10.93 23.81 22.27
C MET A 1 10.45 24.51 21.00
N GLU A 2 11.37 24.85 20.11
CA GLU A 2 11.00 25.37 18.80
C GLU A 2 10.16 24.34 18.03
N PRO A 3 9.14 24.76 17.28
CA PRO A 3 8.31 23.85 16.52
C PRO A 3 9.11 23.13 15.42
N TRP A 4 8.68 21.94 15.05
CA TRP A 4 9.12 21.29 13.83
C TRP A 4 8.58 22.10 12.63
N ASP A 5 9.35 22.16 11.55
CA ASP A 5 8.88 22.83 10.35
C ASP A 5 7.86 21.95 9.61
N VAL A 6 8.17 20.65 9.48
CA VAL A 6 7.23 19.66 8.95
C VAL A 6 7.24 18.41 9.83
N THR A 7 6.05 17.93 10.17
CA THR A 7 5.86 16.64 10.85
C THR A 7 5.05 15.72 9.96
N ILE A 8 5.57 14.53 9.72
CA ILE A 8 4.91 13.48 8.97
C ILE A 8 4.37 12.44 9.94
N VAL A 9 3.10 12.07 9.86
CA VAL A 9 2.50 11.04 10.71
C VAL A 9 2.41 9.73 9.93
N GLY A 10 3.13 8.72 10.41
CA GLY A 10 3.23 7.38 9.84
C GLY A 10 4.58 7.10 9.19
N GLY A 11 5.32 6.12 9.73
CA GLY A 11 6.59 5.61 9.22
C GLY A 11 6.43 4.46 8.21
N GLY A 12 5.31 4.38 7.52
CA GLY A 12 5.13 3.49 6.37
C GLY A 12 5.90 3.98 5.15
N ILE A 13 5.87 3.21 4.06
CA ILE A 13 6.60 3.56 2.82
C ILE A 13 6.22 4.94 2.30
N LEU A 14 4.95 5.35 2.43
CA LEU A 14 4.49 6.66 1.98
C LEU A 14 5.12 7.78 2.81
N GLY A 15 5.01 7.74 4.15
CA GLY A 15 5.57 8.76 5.03
C GLY A 15 7.09 8.81 4.98
N THR A 16 7.75 7.66 4.85
CA THR A 16 9.20 7.60 4.67
C THR A 16 9.64 8.22 3.34
N SER A 17 8.85 8.03 2.26
CA SER A 17 9.10 8.69 0.97
C SER A 17 8.92 10.21 1.05
N PHE A 18 7.92 10.72 1.78
CA PHE A 18 7.80 12.16 2.08
C PHE A 18 9.03 12.68 2.82
N ALA A 19 9.47 11.97 3.86
CA ALA A 19 10.65 12.37 4.63
C ALA A 19 11.91 12.42 3.76
N TYR A 20 12.09 11.44 2.87
CA TYR A 20 13.19 11.42 1.92
C TYR A 20 13.21 12.69 1.06
N TRP A 21 12.10 13.04 0.41
CA TRP A 21 12.04 14.18 -0.47
C TRP A 21 12.20 15.51 0.26
N LEU A 22 11.48 15.69 1.36
CA LEU A 22 11.55 16.93 2.15
C LEU A 22 12.97 17.15 2.71
N ALA A 23 13.57 16.13 3.31
CA ALA A 23 14.92 16.25 3.86
C ALA A 23 15.99 16.44 2.78
N ASN A 24 15.79 15.91 1.57
CA ASN A 24 16.72 16.13 0.46
C ASN A 24 16.58 17.52 -0.17
N ARG A 25 15.39 18.12 -0.16
CA ARG A 25 15.14 19.41 -0.83
C ARG A 25 15.26 20.63 0.07
N TYR A 26 15.01 20.48 1.37
CA TYR A 26 14.89 21.64 2.27
C TYR A 26 15.80 21.54 3.49
N ASP A 27 16.34 22.70 3.88
CA ASP A 27 16.93 22.91 5.20
C ASP A 27 15.78 23.22 6.16
N GLY A 28 15.44 22.27 7.02
CA GLY A 28 14.36 22.39 7.98
C GLY A 28 14.35 21.25 8.98
N ARG A 29 13.61 21.44 10.06
CA ARG A 29 13.39 20.42 11.08
C ARG A 29 12.23 19.52 10.63
N ILE A 30 12.55 18.35 10.09
CA ILE A 30 11.59 17.39 9.57
C ILE A 30 11.52 16.19 10.51
N ALA A 31 10.32 15.87 11.02
CA ALA A 31 10.08 14.72 11.87
C ALA A 31 9.13 13.74 11.22
N VAL A 32 9.35 12.45 11.47
CA VAL A 32 8.39 11.38 11.20
C VAL A 32 7.97 10.76 12.53
N LEU A 33 6.68 10.77 12.82
CA LEU A 33 6.09 10.10 13.98
C LEU A 33 5.66 8.71 13.58
N GLU A 34 6.22 7.69 14.20
CA GLU A 34 5.85 6.30 14.01
C GLU A 34 5.55 5.65 15.36
N LYS A 35 4.37 5.07 15.50
CA LYS A 35 3.92 4.44 16.74
C LYS A 35 4.67 3.16 17.07
N GLU A 36 5.17 2.47 16.06
CA GLU A 36 5.92 1.24 16.24
C GLU A 36 7.41 1.51 16.52
N SER A 37 8.12 0.48 16.97
CA SER A 37 9.57 0.54 17.19
C SER A 37 10.40 0.52 15.92
N GLN A 38 9.76 0.29 14.77
CA GLN A 38 10.39 0.24 13.46
C GLN A 38 9.43 0.79 12.41
N VAL A 39 9.98 1.27 11.30
CA VAL A 39 9.17 1.66 10.14
C VAL A 39 8.57 0.44 9.43
N ALA A 40 7.52 0.67 8.65
CA ALA A 40 6.88 -0.34 7.80
C ALA A 40 6.33 -1.58 8.51
N MET A 41 5.90 -1.49 9.76
CA MET A 41 5.41 -2.66 10.51
C MET A 41 4.01 -3.13 10.10
N HIS A 42 3.25 -2.31 9.38
CA HIS A 42 1.87 -2.58 8.97
C HIS A 42 1.74 -2.85 7.47
N THR A 43 0.82 -2.21 6.76
CA THR A 43 0.48 -2.47 5.35
C THR A 43 1.71 -2.45 4.43
N SER A 44 2.73 -1.64 4.72
CA SER A 44 3.95 -1.54 3.90
C SER A 44 4.75 -2.84 3.83
N ARG A 45 4.75 -3.69 4.88
CA ARG A 45 5.39 -5.03 4.85
C ARG A 45 4.41 -6.17 4.61
N ARG A 46 3.10 -5.89 4.75
CA ARG A 46 2.04 -6.91 4.76
C ARG A 46 1.22 -6.90 3.46
N ASN A 47 1.91 -6.74 2.34
CA ASN A 47 1.34 -6.74 0.99
C ASN A 47 1.93 -7.88 0.14
N THR A 48 1.63 -7.89 -1.15
CA THR A 48 2.13 -8.91 -2.09
C THR A 48 3.65 -8.89 -2.29
N GLY A 49 4.33 -7.78 -1.97
CA GLY A 49 5.77 -7.64 -2.20
C GLY A 49 6.14 -7.58 -3.68
N VAL A 50 5.33 -6.94 -4.50
CA VAL A 50 5.58 -6.81 -5.95
C VAL A 50 5.67 -5.34 -6.33
N VAL A 51 6.73 -4.97 -7.03
CA VAL A 51 6.80 -3.71 -7.79
C VAL A 51 6.02 -3.95 -9.08
N HIS A 52 4.77 -3.47 -9.06
CA HIS A 52 3.83 -3.67 -10.16
C HIS A 52 4.07 -2.69 -11.30
N ARG A 53 3.92 -3.19 -12.52
CA ARG A 53 3.82 -2.36 -13.72
C ARG A 53 2.36 -1.95 -13.93
N PRO A 54 2.10 -0.75 -14.50
CA PRO A 54 0.75 -0.15 -14.54
C PRO A 54 -0.13 -0.63 -15.70
N PHE A 55 0.04 -1.83 -16.23
CA PHE A 55 -0.71 -2.33 -17.38
C PHE A 55 -2.22 -2.44 -17.14
N TYR A 56 -2.65 -2.64 -15.89
CA TYR A 56 -4.06 -2.80 -15.49
C TYR A 56 -4.70 -1.48 -14.98
N LEU A 57 -3.97 -0.37 -14.97
CA LEU A 57 -4.46 0.92 -14.50
C LEU A 57 -4.97 1.75 -15.68
N ASP A 58 -6.19 2.28 -15.54
CA ASP A 58 -6.77 3.18 -16.53
C ASP A 58 -5.88 4.44 -16.69
N PRO A 59 -5.36 4.72 -17.89
CA PRO A 59 -4.41 5.81 -18.10
C PRO A 59 -5.03 7.20 -17.95
N VAL A 60 -6.36 7.29 -17.97
CA VAL A 60 -7.11 8.54 -17.76
C VAL A 60 -7.67 8.62 -16.35
N GLY A 61 -8.50 7.64 -15.98
CA GLY A 61 -9.18 7.61 -14.68
C GLY A 61 -8.25 7.38 -13.50
N ARG A 62 -7.07 6.77 -13.73
CA ARG A 62 -6.06 6.47 -12.68
C ARG A 62 -4.67 7.00 -13.06
N LYS A 63 -4.63 8.13 -13.76
CA LYS A 63 -3.39 8.69 -14.33
C LYS A 63 -2.27 8.82 -13.31
N VAL A 64 -2.54 9.46 -12.16
CA VAL A 64 -1.49 9.73 -11.16
C VAL A 64 -0.91 8.43 -10.62
N PHE A 65 -1.76 7.43 -10.29
CA PHE A 65 -1.29 6.13 -9.84
C PHE A 65 -0.48 5.39 -10.92
N ALA A 66 -0.97 5.40 -12.15
CA ALA A 66 -0.31 4.73 -13.27
C ALA A 66 1.07 5.33 -13.56
N ARG A 67 1.14 6.66 -13.65
CA ARG A 67 2.39 7.39 -13.87
C ARG A 67 3.35 7.23 -12.70
N SER A 68 2.85 7.31 -11.47
CA SER A 68 3.68 7.07 -10.28
C SER A 68 4.27 5.66 -10.27
N ALA A 69 3.48 4.63 -10.59
CA ALA A 69 3.97 3.25 -10.65
C ALA A 69 5.00 3.06 -11.77
N GLN A 70 4.77 3.64 -12.95
CA GLN A 70 5.69 3.57 -14.08
C GLN A 70 7.03 4.23 -13.75
N THR A 71 7.00 5.47 -13.25
CA THR A 71 8.20 6.23 -12.88
C THR A 71 8.96 5.54 -11.75
N ALA A 72 8.23 5.13 -10.71
CA ALA A 72 8.82 4.51 -9.53
C ALA A 72 9.44 3.14 -9.80
N TYR A 73 9.05 2.42 -10.85
CA TYR A 73 9.71 1.17 -11.22
C TYR A 73 11.21 1.40 -11.49
N GLY A 74 11.54 2.39 -12.32
CA GLY A 74 12.94 2.76 -12.57
C GLY A 74 13.68 3.24 -11.33
N MET A 75 12.99 4.04 -10.50
CA MET A 75 13.51 4.54 -9.23
C MET A 75 13.87 3.38 -8.29
N TRP A 76 12.96 2.45 -8.06
CA TRP A 76 13.20 1.28 -7.20
C TRP A 76 14.28 0.35 -7.74
N LYS A 77 14.37 0.17 -9.07
CA LYS A 77 15.41 -0.65 -9.70
C LYS A 77 16.81 -0.10 -9.41
N VAL A 78 17.00 1.20 -9.58
CA VAL A 78 18.27 1.89 -9.27
C VAL A 78 18.54 1.82 -7.77
N PHE A 79 17.54 2.11 -6.93
CA PHE A 79 17.68 2.08 -5.48
C PHE A 79 18.08 0.69 -4.96
N ALA A 80 17.45 -0.37 -5.50
CA ALA A 80 17.80 -1.74 -5.14
C ALA A 80 19.25 -2.07 -5.49
N ALA A 81 19.71 -1.67 -6.67
CA ALA A 81 21.08 -1.89 -7.11
C ALA A 81 22.10 -1.15 -6.24
N GLU A 82 21.85 0.12 -5.94
CA GLU A 82 22.74 0.97 -5.12
C GLU A 82 22.81 0.54 -3.65
N ARG A 83 21.74 -0.05 -3.12
CA ARG A 83 21.65 -0.48 -1.71
C ARG A 83 21.80 -1.99 -1.52
N GLY A 84 22.03 -2.75 -2.58
CA GLY A 84 22.16 -4.21 -2.51
C GLY A 84 20.88 -4.91 -2.02
N LEU A 85 19.70 -4.36 -2.37
CA LEU A 85 18.41 -4.88 -1.90
C LEU A 85 17.89 -6.00 -2.82
N PRO A 86 17.07 -6.93 -2.30
CA PRO A 86 16.49 -7.99 -3.10
C PRO A 86 15.64 -7.44 -4.26
N TRP A 87 15.98 -7.83 -5.48
CA TRP A 87 15.27 -7.43 -6.70
C TRP A 87 15.13 -8.66 -7.59
N LEU A 88 13.96 -9.31 -7.56
CA LEU A 88 13.72 -10.56 -8.27
C LEU A 88 12.65 -10.35 -9.36
N PRO A 89 13.05 -10.14 -10.63
CA PRO A 89 12.11 -9.94 -11.74
C PRO A 89 11.48 -11.27 -12.14
N VAL A 90 10.34 -11.58 -11.55
CA VAL A 90 9.59 -12.84 -11.77
C VAL A 90 8.58 -12.73 -12.90
N GLY A 91 8.14 -11.51 -13.22
CA GLY A 91 7.04 -11.27 -14.13
C GLY A 91 5.67 -11.69 -13.58
N THR A 92 4.61 -11.20 -14.20
CA THR A 92 3.23 -11.49 -13.83
C THR A 92 2.43 -11.92 -15.06
N PHE A 93 1.74 -13.04 -14.97
CA PHE A 93 0.64 -13.37 -15.89
C PHE A 93 -0.67 -12.92 -15.25
N GLU A 94 -1.43 -12.08 -15.93
CA GLU A 94 -2.83 -11.91 -15.62
C GLU A 94 -3.64 -12.75 -16.61
N VAL A 95 -4.28 -13.80 -16.09
CA VAL A 95 -4.90 -14.84 -16.89
C VAL A 95 -6.42 -14.66 -16.99
N ALA A 96 -6.97 -14.89 -18.18
CA ALA A 96 -8.40 -15.06 -18.40
C ALA A 96 -8.81 -16.50 -18.04
N VAL A 97 -9.53 -16.66 -16.94
CA VAL A 97 -10.07 -17.97 -16.52
C VAL A 97 -11.39 -18.32 -17.23
N ARG A 98 -12.01 -17.33 -17.88
CA ARG A 98 -13.21 -17.48 -18.72
C ARG A 98 -13.00 -16.82 -20.09
N PRO A 99 -13.69 -17.33 -21.15
CA PRO A 99 -13.55 -16.78 -22.50
C PRO A 99 -13.93 -15.30 -22.62
N ASP A 100 -14.94 -14.84 -21.86
CA ASP A 100 -15.44 -13.46 -21.85
C ASP A 100 -14.41 -12.44 -21.30
N GLN A 101 -13.41 -12.93 -20.60
CA GLN A 101 -12.35 -12.09 -20.00
C GLN A 101 -11.20 -11.76 -20.98
N VAL A 102 -11.10 -12.46 -22.12
CA VAL A 102 -9.97 -12.30 -23.05
C VAL A 102 -9.87 -10.87 -23.60
N SER A 103 -11.01 -10.24 -23.94
CA SER A 103 -11.03 -8.85 -24.40
C SER A 103 -10.49 -7.84 -23.38
N ARG A 104 -10.54 -8.18 -22.09
CA ARG A 104 -9.94 -7.36 -21.04
C ARG A 104 -8.42 -7.35 -21.10
N LEU A 105 -7.80 -8.46 -21.51
CA LEU A 105 -6.34 -8.56 -21.64
C LEU A 105 -5.81 -7.63 -22.75
N GLU A 106 -6.55 -7.53 -23.86
CA GLU A 106 -6.23 -6.59 -24.96
C GLU A 106 -6.28 -5.15 -24.45
N LYS A 107 -7.36 -4.79 -23.74
CA LYS A 107 -7.49 -3.48 -23.08
C LYS A 107 -6.34 -3.18 -22.12
N TYR A 108 -5.89 -4.17 -21.36
CA TYR A 108 -4.77 -4.00 -20.44
C TYR A 108 -3.44 -3.79 -21.16
N ARG A 109 -3.24 -4.43 -22.32
CA ARG A 109 -2.08 -4.14 -23.15
C ARG A 109 -2.08 -2.68 -23.61
N ASP A 110 -3.21 -2.22 -24.13
CA ASP A 110 -3.34 -0.84 -24.62
C ASP A 110 -3.13 0.17 -23.47
N TRP A 111 -3.66 -0.11 -22.29
CA TRP A 111 -3.44 0.69 -21.10
C TRP A 111 -1.98 0.71 -20.67
N GLY A 112 -1.29 -0.44 -20.68
CA GLY A 112 0.13 -0.53 -20.34
C GLY A 112 0.99 0.34 -21.24
N LEU A 113 0.75 0.28 -22.56
CA LEU A 113 1.44 1.13 -23.56
C LEU A 113 1.13 2.61 -23.32
N ALA A 114 -0.15 2.97 -23.12
CA ALA A 114 -0.55 4.35 -22.82
C ALA A 114 0.04 4.89 -21.51
N ASN A 115 0.34 4.02 -20.56
CA ASN A 115 1.02 4.34 -19.30
C ASN A 115 2.56 4.42 -19.44
N GLY A 116 3.11 4.17 -20.64
CA GLY A 116 4.52 4.29 -20.93
C GLY A 116 5.33 3.01 -20.73
N MET A 117 4.70 1.84 -20.70
CA MET A 117 5.42 0.56 -20.79
C MET A 117 5.90 0.31 -22.22
N GLY A 118 7.09 -0.31 -22.37
CA GLY A 118 7.60 -0.71 -23.67
C GLY A 118 6.84 -1.92 -24.26
N GLU A 119 6.76 -2.01 -25.57
CA GLU A 119 6.16 -3.16 -26.26
C GLU A 119 6.87 -4.49 -25.93
N ASP A 120 8.17 -4.44 -25.66
CA ASP A 120 8.98 -5.58 -25.26
C ASP A 120 8.71 -6.03 -23.81
N GLU A 121 8.13 -5.17 -22.97
CA GLU A 121 7.77 -5.46 -21.58
C GLU A 121 6.42 -6.17 -21.44
N LEU A 122 5.55 -6.10 -22.45
CA LEU A 122 4.22 -6.69 -22.47
C LEU A 122 4.08 -7.71 -23.58
N ALA A 123 3.33 -8.80 -23.31
CA ALA A 123 2.96 -9.76 -24.33
C ALA A 123 1.55 -10.30 -24.09
N LEU A 124 0.71 -10.30 -25.13
CA LEU A 124 -0.53 -11.08 -25.15
C LEU A 124 -0.16 -12.53 -25.49
N LEU A 125 -0.66 -13.45 -24.69
CA LEU A 125 -0.39 -14.87 -24.79
C LEU A 125 -1.69 -15.63 -25.10
N THR A 126 -1.62 -16.56 -26.04
CA THR A 126 -2.68 -17.55 -26.22
C THR A 126 -2.68 -18.57 -25.07
N ALA A 127 -3.74 -19.36 -24.96
CA ALA A 127 -3.80 -20.45 -23.99
C ALA A 127 -2.66 -21.48 -24.18
N GLU A 128 -2.20 -21.66 -25.42
CA GLU A 128 -1.08 -22.54 -25.77
C GLU A 128 0.25 -21.95 -25.32
N ASP A 129 0.47 -20.65 -25.54
CA ASP A 129 1.66 -19.95 -25.06
C ASP A 129 1.79 -19.98 -23.54
N VAL A 130 0.68 -19.74 -22.83
CA VAL A 130 0.65 -19.84 -21.37
C VAL A 130 1.05 -21.25 -20.94
N ARG A 131 0.49 -22.29 -21.55
CA ARG A 131 0.80 -23.69 -21.21
C ARG A 131 2.24 -24.07 -21.51
N ARG A 132 2.83 -23.50 -22.55
CA ARG A 132 4.25 -23.70 -22.89
C ARG A 132 5.18 -23.08 -21.84
N LEU A 133 4.84 -21.90 -21.32
CA LEU A 133 5.66 -21.14 -20.37
C LEU A 133 5.44 -21.59 -18.91
N GLU A 134 4.20 -21.94 -18.56
CA GLU A 134 3.76 -22.40 -17.24
C GLU A 134 2.82 -23.60 -17.41
N PRO A 135 3.35 -24.84 -17.53
CA PRO A 135 2.58 -26.03 -17.92
C PRO A 135 1.41 -26.38 -17.01
N ASN A 136 1.44 -25.95 -15.74
CA ASN A 136 0.39 -26.22 -14.76
C ASN A 136 -0.70 -25.14 -14.75
N VAL A 137 -0.52 -24.02 -15.47
CA VAL A 137 -1.48 -22.92 -15.53
C VAL A 137 -2.50 -23.15 -16.63
N ARG A 138 -3.78 -23.05 -16.27
CA ARG A 138 -4.91 -23.15 -17.19
C ARG A 138 -5.51 -21.76 -17.40
N SER A 139 -5.65 -21.35 -18.66
CA SER A 139 -6.25 -20.07 -19.05
C SER A 139 -6.84 -20.13 -20.45
N HIS A 140 -7.65 -19.13 -20.81
CA HIS A 140 -8.08 -18.83 -22.17
C HIS A 140 -7.15 -17.84 -22.90
N GLY A 141 -6.15 -17.33 -22.21
CA GLY A 141 -5.14 -16.40 -22.62
C GLY A 141 -4.60 -15.63 -21.42
N ALA A 142 -3.56 -14.86 -21.62
CA ALA A 142 -2.98 -14.01 -20.57
C ALA A 142 -2.36 -12.73 -21.16
N ILE A 143 -2.22 -11.69 -20.35
CA ILE A 143 -1.22 -10.68 -20.56
C ILE A 143 -0.02 -10.96 -19.65
N TRP A 144 1.16 -10.91 -20.22
CA TRP A 144 2.42 -11.07 -19.50
C TRP A 144 3.11 -9.73 -19.32
N SER A 145 3.12 -9.23 -18.09
CA SER A 145 4.02 -8.16 -17.67
C SER A 145 5.36 -8.79 -17.27
N LYS A 146 6.37 -8.63 -18.12
CA LYS A 146 7.65 -9.36 -17.98
C LYS A 146 8.53 -8.82 -16.86
N THR A 147 8.30 -7.58 -16.46
CA THR A 147 9.19 -6.83 -15.57
C THR A 147 8.64 -6.63 -14.17
N ASP A 148 7.45 -7.11 -13.85
CA ASP A 148 6.95 -7.13 -12.47
C ASP A 148 7.97 -7.85 -11.57
N THR A 149 8.32 -7.23 -10.45
CA THR A 149 9.48 -7.65 -9.66
C THR A 149 9.09 -7.91 -8.21
N ALA A 150 9.46 -9.07 -7.68
CA ALA A 150 9.28 -9.37 -6.28
C ALA A 150 10.35 -8.67 -5.43
N VAL A 151 9.90 -7.98 -4.37
CA VAL A 151 10.73 -7.21 -3.43
C VAL A 151 10.23 -7.39 -2.00
N ASP A 152 11.03 -6.97 -1.04
CA ASP A 152 10.62 -6.80 0.35
C ASP A 152 10.49 -5.31 0.67
N TYR A 153 9.26 -4.79 0.67
CA TYR A 153 9.02 -3.38 0.96
C TYR A 153 9.38 -2.95 2.39
N GLN A 154 9.48 -3.88 3.35
CA GLN A 154 9.99 -3.54 4.68
C GLN A 154 11.46 -3.14 4.59
N VAL A 155 12.26 -3.95 3.91
CA VAL A 155 13.70 -3.68 3.72
C VAL A 155 13.92 -2.41 2.90
N PHE A 156 13.12 -2.21 1.84
CA PHE A 156 13.15 -0.98 1.03
C PHE A 156 12.80 0.26 1.85
N THR A 157 11.77 0.19 2.69
CA THR A 157 11.37 1.33 3.55
C THR A 157 12.44 1.62 4.60
N GLN A 158 13.08 0.60 5.16
CA GLN A 158 14.17 0.77 6.12
C GLN A 158 15.37 1.48 5.48
N ALA A 159 15.79 1.04 4.29
CA ALA A 159 16.89 1.66 3.57
C ALA A 159 16.56 3.12 3.17
N LEU A 160 15.32 3.38 2.75
CA LEU A 160 14.85 4.73 2.42
C LEU A 160 14.82 5.65 3.66
N ARG A 161 14.44 5.10 4.83
CA ARG A 161 14.55 5.81 6.12
C ARG A 161 15.99 6.24 6.39
N GLU A 162 16.96 5.33 6.24
CA GLU A 162 18.37 5.61 6.46
C GLU A 162 18.87 6.74 5.55
N ASP A 163 18.41 6.77 4.29
CA ASP A 163 18.71 7.86 3.36
C ASP A 163 18.08 9.19 3.81
N ALA A 164 16.83 9.17 4.26
CA ALA A 164 16.15 10.34 4.78
C ALA A 164 16.82 10.89 6.06
N GLU A 165 17.27 10.01 6.97
CA GLU A 165 18.01 10.38 8.19
C GLU A 165 19.38 10.99 7.85
N ARG A 166 20.10 10.42 6.89
CA ARG A 166 21.36 11.04 6.38
C ARG A 166 21.12 12.43 5.79
N ALA A 167 19.95 12.64 5.19
CA ALA A 167 19.54 13.93 4.66
C ALA A 167 19.08 14.93 5.74
N GLY A 168 18.88 14.50 6.99
CA GLY A 168 18.52 15.35 8.13
C GLY A 168 17.12 15.13 8.70
N ALA A 169 16.30 14.21 8.17
CA ALA A 169 15.04 13.85 8.79
C ALA A 169 15.26 13.13 10.13
N LYS A 170 14.30 13.25 11.05
CA LYS A 170 14.32 12.52 12.33
C LYS A 170 13.11 11.62 12.45
N PHE A 171 13.33 10.35 12.74
CA PHE A 171 12.28 9.37 12.99
C PHE A 171 12.09 9.18 14.50
N LEU A 172 10.93 9.61 15.00
CA LEU A 172 10.52 9.47 16.39
C LEU A 172 9.67 8.19 16.48
N LEU A 173 10.34 7.07 16.73
CA LEU A 173 9.72 5.75 16.86
C LEU A 173 9.11 5.57 18.24
N GLY A 174 8.07 4.71 18.35
CA GLY A 174 7.31 4.54 19.59
C GLY A 174 6.43 5.75 19.94
N SER A 175 6.19 6.65 18.97
CA SER A 175 5.44 7.90 19.16
C SER A 175 4.05 7.76 18.57
N ASN A 176 3.08 7.38 19.38
CA ASN A 176 1.69 7.26 18.98
C ASN A 176 0.98 8.61 19.09
N VAL A 177 0.40 9.09 18.00
CA VAL A 177 -0.39 10.32 17.96
C VAL A 177 -1.75 10.08 18.62
N GLU A 178 -2.04 10.74 19.73
CA GLU A 178 -3.33 10.67 20.44
C GLU A 178 -4.31 11.74 19.97
N SER A 179 -3.82 12.95 19.77
CA SER A 179 -4.63 14.07 19.28
C SER A 179 -3.78 15.08 18.51
N VAL A 180 -4.44 15.79 17.61
CA VAL A 180 -3.89 16.93 16.89
C VAL A 180 -4.86 18.09 17.01
N THR A 181 -4.34 19.28 17.36
CA THR A 181 -5.13 20.50 17.53
C THR A 181 -4.54 21.61 16.69
N ALA A 182 -5.37 22.25 15.87
CA ALA A 182 -4.95 23.42 15.11
C ALA A 182 -5.00 24.68 16.02
N LEU A 183 -3.92 25.43 15.97
CA LEU A 183 -3.77 26.75 16.57
C LEU A 183 -3.57 27.78 15.43
N ASP A 184 -3.47 29.06 15.76
CA ASP A 184 -3.46 30.12 14.75
C ASP A 184 -2.30 30.00 13.75
N ASP A 185 -1.11 29.58 14.18
CA ASP A 185 0.11 29.55 13.37
C ASP A 185 0.83 28.19 13.33
N HIS A 186 0.31 27.19 14.05
CA HIS A 186 0.92 25.87 14.13
C HIS A 186 -0.08 24.80 14.58
N LEU A 187 0.35 23.54 14.57
CA LEU A 187 -0.38 22.43 15.17
C LEU A 187 0.30 21.98 16.45
N GLU A 188 -0.50 21.64 17.46
CA GLU A 188 -0.05 20.92 18.64
C GLU A 188 -0.45 19.44 18.51
N ILE A 189 0.55 18.55 18.63
CA ILE A 189 0.39 17.10 18.54
C ILE A 189 0.68 16.51 19.90
N ARG A 190 -0.30 15.83 20.50
CA ARG A 190 -0.11 15.07 21.73
C ARG A 190 0.30 13.65 21.38
N LEU A 191 1.35 13.18 22.00
CA LEU A 191 1.93 11.85 21.81
C LEU A 191 1.78 11.01 23.06
N ALA A 192 1.38 9.76 22.91
CA ALA A 192 1.64 8.70 23.88
C ALA A 192 2.97 8.04 23.49
N LEU A 193 3.95 8.09 24.37
CA LEU A 193 5.24 7.45 24.16
C LEU A 193 5.25 6.09 24.84
N GLU A 194 5.62 5.06 24.10
CA GLU A 194 5.89 3.75 24.69
C GLU A 194 7.28 3.72 25.33
N THR A 195 7.34 3.42 26.61
CA THR A 195 8.63 3.18 27.28
C THR A 195 9.12 1.76 26.94
N ALA A 196 10.43 1.63 26.69
CA ALA A 196 11.05 0.37 26.26
C ALA A 196 10.92 -0.80 27.29
N SER A 197 10.49 -0.50 28.51
CA SER A 197 10.38 -1.48 29.63
C SER A 197 9.13 -2.36 29.57
N ASP A 198 8.14 -2.04 28.72
CA ASP A 198 6.80 -2.64 28.82
C ASP A 198 6.45 -3.61 27.66
N ARG A 199 7.40 -3.94 26.79
CA ARG A 199 7.17 -4.85 25.67
C ARG A 199 7.42 -6.30 26.05
N VAL A 200 6.34 -7.02 26.31
CA VAL A 200 6.40 -8.49 26.36
C VAL A 200 6.03 -9.02 24.98
N TYR A 201 7.00 -9.50 24.24
CA TYR A 201 6.77 -10.31 23.05
C TYR A 201 6.28 -11.68 23.50
N VAL A 202 5.02 -11.98 23.25
CA VAL A 202 4.49 -13.32 23.50
C VAL A 202 4.06 -13.91 22.17
N ASP A 203 4.83 -14.92 21.79
CA ASP A 203 4.55 -16.05 20.91
C ASP A 203 4.40 -15.80 19.39
N SER A 204 4.44 -16.96 18.67
CA SER A 204 4.29 -17.16 17.22
C SER A 204 3.00 -16.60 16.58
N ARG A 205 2.13 -15.92 17.33
CA ARG A 205 0.89 -15.27 16.86
C ARG A 205 0.96 -13.75 16.93
N GLU A 206 2.15 -13.16 17.14
CA GLU A 206 2.41 -11.69 17.12
C GLU A 206 1.40 -10.85 17.93
N ARG A 207 0.98 -11.28 19.10
CA ARG A 207 0.17 -10.48 19.99
C ARG A 207 1.06 -9.57 20.82
N ILE A 208 1.10 -8.30 20.48
CA ILE A 208 1.69 -7.26 21.32
C ILE A 208 0.66 -6.89 22.37
N ARG A 209 0.90 -7.25 23.63
CA ARG A 209 0.13 -6.73 24.77
C ARG A 209 1.00 -5.73 25.50
N VAL A 210 0.71 -4.46 25.35
CA VAL A 210 1.33 -3.37 26.09
C VAL A 210 0.51 -3.10 27.34
N ARG A 211 1.12 -3.20 28.52
CA ARG A 211 0.66 -2.48 29.71
C ARG A 211 1.65 -1.35 29.93
N ALA A 212 1.29 -0.16 29.55
CA ALA A 212 2.20 0.97 29.57
C ALA A 212 1.93 1.90 30.75
N ASN A 213 2.99 2.30 31.41
CA ASN A 213 3.09 3.64 31.94
C ASN A 213 3.38 4.55 30.75
N GLN A 214 2.33 5.14 30.14
CA GLN A 214 2.49 6.04 29.02
C GLN A 214 2.96 7.38 29.56
N SER A 215 4.10 7.85 29.08
CA SER A 215 4.46 9.27 29.20
C SER A 215 3.81 10.03 28.05
N HIS A 216 3.29 11.22 28.34
CA HIS A 216 2.69 12.07 27.31
C HIS A 216 3.64 13.23 27.02
N GLU A 217 3.88 13.49 25.75
CA GLU A 217 4.62 14.66 25.28
C GLU A 217 3.76 15.47 24.32
N ALA A 218 3.99 16.78 24.31
CA ALA A 218 3.41 17.67 23.31
C ALA A 218 4.50 18.14 22.35
N LEU A 219 4.22 18.01 21.06
CA LEU A 219 5.07 18.43 19.96
C LEU A 219 4.35 19.52 19.18
N ARG A 220 5.07 20.55 18.74
CA ARG A 220 4.53 21.58 17.85
C ARG A 220 5.12 21.46 16.47
N THR A 221 4.30 21.71 15.46
CA THR A 221 4.73 21.71 14.05
C THR A 221 4.04 22.81 13.26
N ARG A 222 4.77 23.41 12.32
CA ARG A 222 4.20 24.42 11.41
C ARG A 222 3.32 23.80 10.34
N PHE A 223 3.70 22.60 9.88
CA PHE A 223 2.93 21.87 8.86
C PHE A 223 2.93 20.37 9.15
N LEU A 224 1.80 19.71 8.94
CA LEU A 224 1.63 18.28 9.14
C LEU A 224 1.30 17.58 7.82
N ILE A 225 2.00 16.51 7.52
CA ILE A 225 1.63 15.58 6.44
C ILE A 225 1.13 14.29 7.07
N ASN A 226 -0.15 13.98 6.81
CA ASN A 226 -0.78 12.76 7.29
C ASN A 226 -0.61 11.62 6.28
N ALA A 227 0.22 10.65 6.63
CA ALA A 227 0.48 9.40 5.90
C ALA A 227 0.24 8.18 6.81
N ALA A 228 -0.72 8.28 7.74
CA ALA A 228 -0.95 7.33 8.83
C ALA A 228 -1.65 6.01 8.39
N GLY A 229 -1.82 5.79 7.09
CA GLY A 229 -2.39 4.54 6.55
C GLY A 229 -3.79 4.28 7.07
N GLY A 230 -4.00 3.20 7.83
CA GLY A 230 -5.31 2.82 8.38
C GLY A 230 -5.90 3.79 9.40
N HIS A 231 -5.14 4.77 9.89
CA HIS A 231 -5.62 5.86 10.76
C HIS A 231 -5.61 7.23 10.09
N SER A 232 -5.41 7.29 8.78
CA SER A 232 -5.34 8.57 8.08
C SER A 232 -6.64 9.37 8.17
N ILE A 233 -7.80 8.70 8.16
CA ILE A 233 -9.10 9.33 8.37
C ILE A 233 -9.25 9.88 9.79
N ASP A 234 -8.83 9.14 10.82
CA ASP A 234 -8.91 9.59 12.22
C ASP A 234 -8.19 10.94 12.41
N ILE A 235 -7.01 11.09 11.80
CA ILE A 235 -6.21 12.33 11.90
C ILE A 235 -6.84 13.46 11.08
N ALA A 236 -7.39 13.17 9.90
CA ALA A 236 -8.11 14.16 9.10
C ALA A 236 -9.34 14.68 9.86
N HIS A 237 -10.15 13.78 10.42
CA HIS A 237 -11.32 14.12 11.22
C HIS A 237 -10.98 14.93 12.49
N ALA A 238 -9.85 14.63 13.14
CA ALA A 238 -9.39 15.39 14.30
C ALA A 238 -9.10 16.88 13.96
N LEU A 239 -8.75 17.16 12.72
CA LEU A 239 -8.56 18.51 12.18
C LEU A 239 -9.79 19.08 11.45
N GLY A 240 -10.94 18.40 11.52
CA GLY A 240 -12.21 18.86 10.97
C GLY A 240 -12.33 18.77 9.45
N VAL A 241 -11.49 17.98 8.79
CA VAL A 241 -11.50 17.81 7.33
C VAL A 241 -11.82 16.36 6.93
N GLY A 242 -12.39 16.18 5.73
CA GLY A 242 -12.75 14.85 5.22
C GLY A 242 -13.89 14.17 6.00
N LEU A 243 -14.71 14.95 6.70
CA LEU A 243 -15.78 14.47 7.59
C LEU A 243 -16.88 13.70 6.86
N GLU A 244 -16.96 13.85 5.55
CA GLU A 244 -17.88 13.15 4.66
C GLU A 244 -17.44 11.71 4.35
N TYR A 245 -16.18 11.37 4.58
CA TYR A 245 -15.60 10.05 4.35
C TYR A 245 -15.58 9.19 5.60
N THR A 246 -15.62 7.89 5.42
CA THR A 246 -15.33 6.88 6.46
C THR A 246 -14.53 5.75 5.83
N ASP A 247 -14.09 4.78 6.63
CA ASP A 247 -13.37 3.61 6.11
C ASP A 247 -13.94 2.27 6.59
N LEU A 248 -13.68 1.24 5.81
CA LEU A 248 -13.86 -0.16 6.16
C LEU A 248 -12.52 -0.88 6.00
N HIS A 249 -12.31 -1.89 6.81
CA HIS A 249 -11.05 -2.61 6.86
C HIS A 249 -11.22 -4.02 6.31
N PHE A 250 -10.28 -4.45 5.46
CA PHE A 250 -10.29 -5.76 4.80
C PHE A 250 -8.95 -6.45 5.02
N ARG A 251 -9.00 -7.60 5.68
CA ARG A 251 -7.82 -8.44 5.87
C ARG A 251 -7.64 -9.37 4.68
N GLY A 252 -6.46 -9.30 4.06
CA GLY A 252 -6.00 -10.27 3.08
C GLY A 252 -5.10 -11.30 3.74
N GLU A 253 -5.46 -12.56 3.62
CA GLU A 253 -4.74 -13.68 4.19
C GLU A 253 -4.14 -14.54 3.08
N TYR A 254 -2.93 -15.05 3.34
CA TYR A 254 -2.23 -15.94 2.42
C TYR A 254 -1.98 -17.30 3.06
N TRP A 255 -1.75 -18.30 2.21
CA TRP A 255 -1.25 -19.61 2.58
C TRP A 255 0.08 -19.87 1.89
N GLU A 256 1.07 -20.31 2.65
CA GLU A 256 2.38 -20.68 2.13
C GLU A 256 2.33 -22.07 1.50
N VAL A 257 2.93 -22.19 0.33
CA VAL A 257 3.08 -23.45 -0.40
C VAL A 257 4.40 -24.09 0.00
N GLY A 258 4.39 -25.39 0.29
CA GLY A 258 5.61 -26.14 0.65
C GLY A 258 6.68 -26.07 -0.44
N PRO A 259 7.95 -25.97 -0.09
CA PRO A 259 9.05 -25.79 -1.05
C PRO A 259 9.10 -26.85 -2.14
N GLU A 260 8.73 -28.08 -1.83
CA GLU A 260 8.66 -29.21 -2.76
C GLU A 260 7.64 -29.04 -3.89
N TRP A 261 6.74 -28.03 -3.75
CA TRP A 261 5.69 -27.73 -4.73
C TRP A 261 5.90 -26.41 -5.46
N HIS A 262 7.03 -25.72 -5.24
CA HIS A 262 7.34 -24.45 -5.90
C HIS A 262 7.46 -24.56 -7.42
N TYR A 263 7.72 -25.77 -7.93
CA TYR A 263 7.80 -26.05 -9.36
C TYR A 263 6.45 -25.89 -10.07
N LEU A 264 5.34 -25.80 -9.35
CA LEU A 264 4.01 -25.65 -9.95
C LEU A 264 3.90 -24.40 -10.81
N CYS A 265 4.52 -23.29 -10.39
CA CYS A 265 4.57 -22.09 -11.19
C CYS A 265 5.79 -21.20 -10.78
N GLY A 266 6.49 -20.69 -11.78
CA GLY A 266 7.68 -19.84 -11.61
C GLY A 266 7.39 -18.34 -11.52
N ARG A 267 6.19 -17.89 -11.94
CA ARG A 267 5.79 -16.48 -12.06
C ARG A 267 4.64 -16.15 -11.12
N ASN A 268 4.36 -14.85 -10.94
CA ASN A 268 3.11 -14.43 -10.33
C ASN A 268 1.95 -14.72 -11.28
N ILE A 269 0.86 -15.27 -10.76
CA ILE A 269 -0.38 -15.48 -11.52
C ILE A 269 -1.50 -14.73 -10.85
N TYR A 270 -2.06 -13.77 -11.56
CA TYR A 270 -3.28 -13.05 -11.23
C TYR A 270 -4.39 -13.48 -12.18
N THR A 271 -5.62 -13.28 -11.79
CA THR A 271 -6.76 -13.48 -12.68
C THR A 271 -7.40 -12.15 -13.04
N VAL A 272 -7.96 -12.04 -14.23
CA VAL A 272 -8.82 -10.91 -14.56
C VAL A 272 -9.92 -10.81 -13.51
N PRO A 273 -10.09 -9.66 -12.81
CA PRO A 273 -11.04 -9.51 -11.71
C PRO A 273 -12.46 -9.88 -12.10
N ARG A 274 -13.15 -10.65 -11.25
CA ARG A 274 -14.58 -10.99 -11.44
C ARG A 274 -15.48 -9.79 -11.17
N HIS A 275 -15.10 -8.96 -10.19
CA HIS A 275 -15.81 -7.79 -9.72
C HIS A 275 -14.94 -6.54 -9.85
N PRO A 276 -14.74 -5.99 -11.07
CA PRO A 276 -13.83 -4.86 -11.29
C PRO A 276 -14.35 -3.55 -10.66
N GLU A 277 -15.64 -3.51 -10.28
CA GLU A 277 -16.28 -2.41 -9.55
C GLU A 277 -15.87 -2.37 -8.07
N LEU A 278 -15.50 -3.50 -7.49
CA LEU A 278 -15.09 -3.60 -6.09
C LEU A 278 -13.56 -3.53 -5.95
N PRO A 279 -13.04 -3.00 -4.84
CA PRO A 279 -11.60 -2.85 -4.63
C PRO A 279 -10.93 -4.15 -4.17
N PHE A 280 -11.50 -5.30 -4.49
CA PHE A 280 -11.01 -6.61 -4.07
C PHE A 280 -10.35 -7.33 -5.24
N LEU A 281 -9.34 -8.13 -4.91
CA LEU A 281 -8.63 -8.96 -5.86
C LEU A 281 -8.97 -10.44 -5.58
N ASP A 282 -9.12 -11.21 -6.64
CA ASP A 282 -9.21 -12.66 -6.54
C ASP A 282 -7.87 -13.24 -6.05
N PRO A 283 -7.85 -14.40 -5.37
CA PRO A 283 -6.60 -15.00 -4.92
C PRO A 283 -5.62 -15.24 -6.05
N HIS A 284 -4.35 -14.95 -5.79
CA HIS A 284 -3.23 -15.08 -6.72
C HIS A 284 -2.29 -16.20 -6.29
N TRP A 285 -1.40 -16.60 -7.20
CA TRP A 285 -0.15 -17.27 -6.88
C TRP A 285 0.98 -16.25 -6.88
N ILE A 286 1.71 -16.12 -5.78
CA ILE A 286 2.74 -15.10 -5.58
C ILE A 286 4.10 -15.73 -5.32
N VAL A 287 5.11 -15.19 -5.98
CA VAL A 287 6.52 -15.43 -5.72
C VAL A 287 7.05 -14.31 -4.84
N ARG A 288 7.51 -14.63 -3.64
CA ARG A 288 8.13 -13.66 -2.71
C ARG A 288 9.61 -13.45 -3.05
N ALA A 289 10.16 -12.31 -2.64
CA ALA A 289 11.58 -11.98 -2.87
C ALA A 289 12.55 -12.99 -2.23
N ASP A 290 12.16 -13.65 -1.14
CA ASP A 290 12.91 -14.71 -0.48
C ASP A 290 12.72 -16.10 -1.10
N GLY A 291 12.02 -16.18 -2.21
CA GLY A 291 11.75 -17.43 -2.93
C GLY A 291 10.56 -18.23 -2.46
N ARG A 292 9.89 -17.86 -1.37
CA ARG A 292 8.63 -18.52 -0.95
C ARG A 292 7.54 -18.35 -2.01
N ARG A 293 6.58 -19.26 -1.98
CA ARG A 293 5.36 -19.18 -2.79
C ARG A 293 4.16 -19.13 -1.87
N GLU A 294 3.25 -18.21 -2.16
CA GLU A 294 2.01 -18.06 -1.40
C GLU A 294 0.81 -17.98 -2.33
N ILE A 295 -0.35 -18.40 -1.84
CA ILE A 295 -1.64 -18.19 -2.50
C ILE A 295 -2.52 -17.28 -1.63
N GLY A 296 -3.25 -16.40 -2.27
CA GLY A 296 -4.08 -15.37 -1.63
C GLY A 296 -3.94 -14.04 -2.38
N PRO A 297 -4.44 -12.93 -1.82
CA PRO A 297 -5.22 -12.86 -0.59
C PRO A 297 -6.69 -13.22 -0.82
N ASN A 298 -7.41 -13.42 0.29
CA ASN A 298 -8.84 -13.12 0.40
C ASN A 298 -9.05 -11.64 0.79
N ALA A 299 -10.30 -11.24 1.04
CA ALA A 299 -10.63 -9.88 1.45
C ALA A 299 -11.70 -9.88 2.55
N VAL A 300 -11.31 -10.31 3.73
CA VAL A 300 -12.21 -10.51 4.88
C VAL A 300 -12.49 -9.18 5.57
N PRO A 301 -13.76 -8.74 5.68
CA PRO A 301 -14.10 -7.59 6.52
C PRO A 301 -13.66 -7.80 7.97
N VAL A 302 -12.95 -6.84 8.53
CA VAL A 302 -12.45 -6.87 9.91
C VAL A 302 -12.71 -5.52 10.59
N PRO A 303 -12.85 -5.49 11.92
CA PRO A 303 -13.29 -4.29 12.62
C PRO A 303 -12.25 -3.18 12.72
N GLY A 304 -10.97 -3.45 12.51
CA GLY A 304 -9.93 -2.42 12.65
C GLY A 304 -8.70 -2.64 11.79
N PRO A 305 -7.85 -1.61 11.65
CA PRO A 305 -6.71 -1.60 10.72
C PRO A 305 -5.59 -2.58 11.10
N TYR A 306 -5.61 -3.13 12.31
CA TYR A 306 -4.57 -4.04 12.82
C TYR A 306 -5.10 -5.42 13.19
N THR A 307 -6.32 -5.75 12.78
CA THR A 307 -6.92 -7.07 13.01
C THR A 307 -6.32 -8.09 12.05
N TYR A 308 -5.08 -8.51 12.31
CA TYR A 308 -4.34 -9.48 11.47
C TYR A 308 -4.75 -10.92 11.73
N HIS A 309 -5.30 -11.21 12.91
CA HIS A 309 -5.75 -12.54 13.33
C HIS A 309 -7.09 -12.45 14.04
N GLY A 310 -7.97 -13.43 13.84
CA GLY A 310 -9.28 -13.45 14.51
C GLY A 310 -10.19 -12.28 14.10
N PHE A 311 -11.18 -11.98 14.94
CA PHE A 311 -12.14 -10.90 14.71
C PHE A 311 -12.07 -9.79 15.76
N PHE A 312 -11.48 -10.06 16.93
CA PHE A 312 -11.52 -9.18 18.08
C PHE A 312 -10.15 -9.07 18.76
N ASP A 313 -9.10 -8.78 17.97
CA ASP A 313 -7.76 -8.57 18.53
C ASP A 313 -7.72 -7.33 19.43
N ASP A 314 -8.47 -6.27 19.07
CA ASP A 314 -8.68 -5.08 19.88
C ASP A 314 -10.17 -4.69 19.87
N PRO A 315 -10.96 -5.10 20.90
CA PRO A 315 -12.38 -4.77 20.96
C PRO A 315 -12.67 -3.26 21.11
N ALA A 316 -11.77 -2.50 21.74
CA ALA A 316 -11.96 -1.06 21.93
C ALA A 316 -11.80 -0.32 20.60
N GLU A 317 -10.75 -0.64 19.83
CA GLU A 317 -10.54 -0.11 18.49
C GLU A 317 -11.67 -0.54 17.54
N ALA A 318 -12.13 -1.78 17.64
CA ALA A 318 -13.26 -2.29 16.86
C ALA A 318 -14.53 -1.46 17.09
N VAL A 319 -14.87 -1.17 18.35
CA VAL A 319 -16.03 -0.33 18.69
C VAL A 319 -15.84 1.11 18.20
N LYS A 320 -14.65 1.69 18.40
CA LYS A 320 -14.33 3.03 17.93
C LYS A 320 -14.53 3.15 16.43
N LYS A 321 -13.96 2.22 15.65
CA LYS A 321 -14.06 2.21 14.20
C LYS A 321 -15.47 1.93 13.67
N LEU A 322 -16.25 1.10 14.37
CA LEU A 322 -17.64 0.88 14.01
C LEU A 322 -18.51 2.14 14.21
N LEU A 323 -18.25 2.89 15.28
CA LEU A 323 -18.98 4.12 15.64
C LEU A 323 -18.39 5.39 14.98
N GLU A 324 -17.31 5.28 14.24
CA GLU A 324 -16.70 6.38 13.52
C GLU A 324 -17.67 6.99 12.51
N ARG A 325 -17.83 8.30 12.59
CA ARG A 325 -18.74 9.05 11.71
C ARG A 325 -18.10 9.26 10.31
N PRO A 326 -18.90 9.30 9.23
CA PRO A 326 -20.36 9.12 9.19
C PRO A 326 -20.78 7.63 9.17
N VAL A 327 -21.44 7.19 10.24
CA VAL A 327 -21.90 5.78 10.39
C VAL A 327 -22.87 5.35 9.27
N GLY A 328 -23.67 6.28 8.77
CA GLY A 328 -24.65 6.00 7.71
C GLY A 328 -24.01 5.48 6.42
N ASN A 329 -22.88 6.08 6.00
CA ASN A 329 -22.15 5.66 4.79
C ASN A 329 -21.57 4.24 4.96
N LYS A 330 -21.05 3.96 6.15
CA LYS A 330 -20.52 2.65 6.53
C LYS A 330 -21.59 1.57 6.47
N LEU A 331 -22.78 1.86 7.04
CA LEU A 331 -23.92 0.96 6.99
C LEU A 331 -24.41 0.76 5.54
N ALA A 332 -24.50 1.82 4.74
CA ALA A 332 -24.90 1.72 3.34
C ALA A 332 -23.97 0.78 2.54
N ALA A 333 -22.66 0.89 2.74
CA ALA A 333 -21.69 -0.01 2.11
C ALA A 333 -21.83 -1.45 2.61
N LEU A 334 -21.98 -1.66 3.92
CA LEU A 334 -22.10 -2.99 4.53
C LEU A 334 -23.40 -3.72 4.13
N PHE A 335 -24.51 -2.99 3.94
CA PHE A 335 -25.79 -3.57 3.54
C PHE A 335 -25.99 -3.63 2.01
N ASN A 336 -24.98 -3.29 1.22
CA ASN A 336 -25.01 -3.51 -0.22
C ASN A 336 -25.08 -5.02 -0.51
N PRO A 337 -26.09 -5.53 -1.27
CA PRO A 337 -26.25 -6.96 -1.50
C PRO A 337 -25.05 -7.64 -2.19
N ASP A 338 -24.44 -6.95 -3.17
CA ASP A 338 -23.28 -7.47 -3.90
C ASP A 338 -22.06 -7.58 -2.97
N PHE A 339 -21.89 -6.58 -2.10
CA PHE A 339 -20.86 -6.61 -1.07
C PHE A 339 -21.10 -7.75 -0.06
N MET A 340 -22.32 -7.95 0.42
CA MET A 340 -22.63 -9.01 1.38
C MET A 340 -22.39 -10.41 0.79
N MET A 341 -22.76 -10.62 -0.47
CA MET A 341 -22.50 -11.88 -1.18
C MET A 341 -20.98 -12.14 -1.26
N LEU A 342 -20.21 -11.16 -1.70
CA LEU A 342 -18.76 -11.28 -1.78
C LEU A 342 -18.13 -11.49 -0.39
N ALA A 343 -18.53 -10.75 0.63
CA ALA A 343 -18.04 -10.92 1.99
C ALA A 343 -18.23 -12.34 2.51
N THR A 344 -19.34 -12.99 2.17
CA THR A 344 -19.62 -14.39 2.53
C THR A 344 -18.63 -15.36 1.87
N GLU A 345 -18.30 -15.16 0.58
CA GLU A 345 -17.30 -15.97 -0.13
C GLU A 345 -15.90 -15.77 0.45
N GLU A 346 -15.55 -14.52 0.78
CA GLU A 346 -14.27 -14.17 1.38
C GLU A 346 -14.11 -14.79 2.78
N TRP A 347 -15.16 -14.77 3.59
CA TRP A 347 -15.15 -15.43 4.90
C TRP A 347 -14.98 -16.94 4.79
N ALA A 348 -15.63 -17.56 3.81
CA ALA A 348 -15.43 -18.99 3.55
C ALA A 348 -13.96 -19.31 3.24
N SER A 349 -13.27 -18.44 2.50
CA SER A 349 -11.84 -18.58 2.18
C SER A 349 -10.92 -18.36 3.40
N SER A 350 -11.34 -17.56 4.38
CA SER A 350 -10.59 -17.34 5.63
C SER A 350 -10.70 -18.55 6.57
N ILE A 351 -11.90 -19.09 6.71
CA ILE A 351 -12.16 -20.22 7.61
C ILE A 351 -11.67 -21.53 7.01
N SER A 352 -11.73 -21.67 5.69
CA SER A 352 -11.46 -22.92 4.98
C SER A 352 -10.30 -22.83 4.01
N LYS A 353 -9.17 -23.40 4.38
CA LYS A 353 -8.03 -23.67 3.49
C LYS A 353 -8.45 -24.34 2.15
N ARG A 354 -9.51 -25.20 2.22
CA ARG A 354 -10.06 -25.85 1.02
C ARG A 354 -10.76 -24.86 0.10
N ALA A 355 -11.49 -23.88 0.66
CA ALA A 355 -12.17 -22.85 -0.14
C ALA A 355 -11.14 -21.97 -0.87
N MET A 356 -10.08 -21.54 -0.19
CA MET A 356 -8.98 -20.79 -0.82
C MET A 356 -8.33 -21.61 -1.94
N ALA A 357 -7.97 -22.87 -1.67
CA ALA A 357 -7.37 -23.74 -2.68
C ALA A 357 -8.28 -23.93 -3.90
N LYS A 358 -9.59 -24.05 -3.72
CA LYS A 358 -10.57 -24.21 -4.81
C LYS A 358 -10.58 -22.99 -5.74
N ARG A 359 -10.49 -21.78 -5.22
CA ARG A 359 -10.42 -20.55 -6.04
C ARG A 359 -9.16 -20.54 -6.91
N VAL A 360 -8.00 -20.86 -6.33
CA VAL A 360 -6.73 -20.93 -7.06
C VAL A 360 -6.70 -22.07 -8.10
N GLN A 361 -7.39 -23.18 -7.83
CA GLN A 361 -7.50 -24.30 -8.78
C GLN A 361 -8.20 -23.94 -10.10
N GLU A 362 -8.89 -22.81 -10.19
CA GLU A 362 -9.46 -22.33 -11.46
C GLU A 362 -8.38 -22.07 -12.49
N PHE A 363 -7.25 -21.51 -12.08
CA PHE A 363 -6.09 -21.26 -12.95
C PHE A 363 -4.91 -22.20 -12.70
N LEU A 364 -4.82 -22.84 -11.53
CA LEU A 364 -3.75 -23.79 -11.19
C LEU A 364 -4.34 -25.14 -10.72
N PRO A 365 -4.92 -25.95 -11.65
CA PRO A 365 -5.64 -27.18 -11.30
C PRO A 365 -4.81 -28.23 -10.58
N ALA A 366 -3.48 -28.19 -10.74
CA ALA A 366 -2.54 -29.10 -10.09
C ALA A 366 -2.38 -28.84 -8.58
N LEU A 367 -2.77 -27.64 -8.08
CA LEU A 367 -2.69 -27.32 -6.66
C LEU A 367 -3.55 -28.31 -5.84
N ARG A 368 -3.01 -28.75 -4.69
CA ARG A 368 -3.75 -29.57 -3.73
C ARG A 368 -3.67 -28.93 -2.35
N MET A 369 -4.75 -29.09 -1.57
CA MET A 369 -4.82 -28.53 -0.21
C MET A 369 -3.64 -28.97 0.68
N LYS A 370 -3.12 -30.18 0.50
CA LYS A 370 -1.98 -30.71 1.25
C LYS A 370 -0.66 -29.98 0.97
N TYR A 371 -0.57 -29.23 -0.14
CA TYR A 371 0.60 -28.42 -0.51
C TYR A 371 0.70 -27.11 0.29
N LEU A 372 -0.41 -26.69 0.89
CA LEU A 372 -0.48 -25.50 1.72
C LEU A 372 -0.05 -25.87 3.15
N THR A 373 1.12 -25.44 3.56
CA THR A 373 1.78 -25.92 4.79
C THR A 373 1.40 -25.12 6.03
N ARG A 374 1.41 -23.78 5.92
CA ARG A 374 1.13 -22.87 7.04
C ARG A 374 0.45 -21.58 6.57
N PRO A 375 -0.20 -20.83 7.48
CA PRO A 375 -0.62 -19.46 7.18
C PRO A 375 0.59 -18.62 6.74
N GLY A 376 0.39 -17.86 5.65
CA GLY A 376 1.36 -16.92 5.12
C GLY A 376 1.18 -15.52 5.71
N THR A 377 1.55 -14.50 4.93
CA THR A 377 1.40 -13.11 5.31
C THR A 377 -0.09 -12.75 5.48
N ALA A 378 -0.41 -11.93 6.48
CA ALA A 378 -1.72 -11.30 6.60
C ALA A 378 -1.55 -9.78 6.65
N GLY A 379 -2.31 -9.06 5.84
CA GLY A 379 -2.30 -7.59 5.80
C GLY A 379 -3.71 -7.03 5.85
N VAL A 380 -3.88 -5.82 6.36
CA VAL A 380 -5.18 -5.13 6.38
C VAL A 380 -5.11 -3.91 5.49
N ARG A 381 -6.10 -3.79 4.60
CA ARG A 381 -6.34 -2.60 3.78
C ARG A 381 -7.44 -1.78 4.42
N ALA A 382 -7.18 -0.50 4.67
CA ALA A 382 -8.23 0.49 4.92
C ALA A 382 -8.77 0.98 3.58
N GLN A 383 -10.07 0.87 3.39
CA GLN A 383 -10.74 1.25 2.16
C GLN A 383 -11.77 2.33 2.48
N VAL A 384 -11.60 3.50 1.90
CA VAL A 384 -12.48 4.65 2.12
C VAL A 384 -13.82 4.44 1.43
N VAL A 385 -14.86 4.85 2.13
CA VAL A 385 -16.25 4.88 1.66
C VAL A 385 -16.68 6.33 1.53
N ASP A 386 -17.26 6.69 0.37
CA ASP A 386 -17.75 8.02 0.04
C ASP A 386 -19.12 8.32 0.70
N PRO A 387 -19.64 9.56 0.57
CA PRO A 387 -20.97 9.93 1.09
C PRO A 387 -22.14 9.12 0.53
N HIS A 388 -21.95 8.43 -0.57
CA HIS A 388 -22.98 7.60 -1.21
C HIS A 388 -22.88 6.11 -0.84
N GLY A 389 -21.92 5.74 0.01
CA GLY A 389 -21.67 4.35 0.40
C GLY A 389 -20.83 3.55 -0.60
N ASN A 390 -20.19 4.21 -1.57
CA ASN A 390 -19.33 3.55 -2.54
C ASN A 390 -17.87 3.50 -2.08
N PHE A 391 -17.16 2.46 -2.50
CA PHE A 391 -15.72 2.38 -2.27
C PHE A 391 -14.95 3.31 -3.21
N VAL A 392 -14.12 4.18 -2.63
CA VAL A 392 -13.26 5.09 -3.39
C VAL A 392 -12.06 4.33 -3.93
N LYS A 393 -11.78 4.44 -5.23
CA LYS A 393 -10.69 3.68 -5.89
C LYS A 393 -9.36 4.44 -5.89
N GLU A 394 -9.42 5.78 -5.81
CA GLU A 394 -8.26 6.66 -5.87
C GLU A 394 -7.77 7.06 -4.47
N ALA A 395 -6.54 7.59 -4.40
CA ALA A 395 -6.12 8.36 -3.24
C ALA A 395 -6.95 9.64 -3.15
N ILE A 396 -7.14 10.10 -1.93
CA ILE A 396 -7.83 11.35 -1.64
C ILE A 396 -6.82 12.27 -0.96
N GLU A 397 -6.57 13.40 -1.58
CA GLU A 397 -5.70 14.45 -1.09
C GLU A 397 -6.58 15.55 -0.45
N ILE A 398 -6.48 15.72 0.87
CA ILE A 398 -7.33 16.67 1.62
C ILE A 398 -6.43 17.73 2.25
N PRO A 399 -6.48 18.98 1.79
CA PRO A 399 -5.85 20.10 2.50
C PRO A 399 -6.65 20.41 3.78
N GLY A 400 -5.92 20.75 4.85
CA GLY A 400 -6.48 21.14 6.14
C GLY A 400 -5.74 22.31 6.74
N PRO A 401 -6.17 22.82 7.94
CA PRO A 401 -5.45 23.85 8.67
C PRO A 401 -4.03 23.39 8.97
N HIS A 402 -3.04 24.09 8.41
CA HIS A 402 -1.61 23.74 8.55
C HIS A 402 -1.30 22.27 8.28
N SER A 403 -2.07 21.62 7.41
CA SER A 403 -1.95 20.17 7.20
C SER A 403 -2.35 19.73 5.79
N PHE A 404 -1.86 18.55 5.42
CA PHE A 404 -2.23 17.87 4.21
C PHE A 404 -2.39 16.36 4.50
N HIS A 405 -3.47 15.78 4.05
CA HIS A 405 -3.83 14.40 4.37
C HIS A 405 -3.92 13.55 3.11
N VAL A 406 -3.15 12.47 3.08
CA VAL A 406 -3.28 11.43 2.06
C VAL A 406 -4.05 10.27 2.67
N VAL A 407 -5.29 10.10 2.22
CA VAL A 407 -6.15 9.00 2.64
C VAL A 407 -6.41 8.06 1.47
N ASN A 408 -6.79 6.81 1.75
CA ASN A 408 -7.08 5.80 0.72
C ASN A 408 -5.93 5.50 -0.26
N TYR A 409 -4.67 5.70 0.14
CA TYR A 409 -3.52 5.39 -0.71
C TYR A 409 -3.29 3.87 -0.79
N ASN A 410 -4.03 3.22 -1.68
CA ASN A 410 -4.09 1.78 -1.84
C ASN A 410 -3.21 1.26 -3.00
N SER A 411 -3.36 -0.03 -3.36
CA SER A 411 -2.56 -0.67 -4.43
C SER A 411 -2.72 0.04 -5.79
N PRO A 412 -1.61 0.25 -6.52
CA PRO A 412 -0.23 -0.15 -6.26
C PRO A 412 0.59 0.88 -5.46
N GLY A 413 0.04 1.39 -4.37
CA GLY A 413 0.62 2.49 -3.60
C GLY A 413 2.08 2.27 -3.16
N ALA A 414 2.45 1.08 -2.68
CA ALA A 414 3.84 0.82 -2.29
C ALA A 414 4.80 0.97 -3.48
N THR A 415 4.40 0.52 -4.68
CA THR A 415 5.18 0.72 -5.90
C THR A 415 5.36 2.20 -6.20
N GLY A 416 4.26 2.97 -6.25
CA GLY A 416 4.26 4.36 -6.68
C GLY A 416 4.77 5.36 -5.65
N SER A 417 4.94 4.97 -4.38
CA SER A 417 5.22 5.89 -3.27
C SER A 417 6.30 6.93 -3.52
N PRO A 418 7.52 6.62 -3.99
CA PRO A 418 8.56 7.64 -4.10
C PRO A 418 8.24 8.67 -5.17
N ALA A 419 7.63 8.26 -6.28
CA ALA A 419 7.25 9.19 -7.33
C ALA A 419 6.01 10.02 -6.96
N TYR A 420 4.98 9.38 -6.40
CA TYR A 420 3.78 10.05 -5.93
C TYR A 420 4.08 11.12 -4.87
N THR A 421 4.94 10.80 -3.89
CA THR A 421 5.28 11.76 -2.83
C THR A 421 6.14 12.92 -3.34
N ALA A 422 6.99 12.72 -4.35
CA ALA A 422 7.67 13.83 -5.02
C ALA A 422 6.66 14.80 -5.63
N TRP A 423 5.68 14.28 -6.38
CA TRP A 423 4.62 15.07 -6.98
C TRP A 423 3.79 15.83 -5.93
N ILE A 424 3.40 15.19 -4.82
CA ILE A 424 2.69 15.88 -3.72
C ILE A 424 3.58 16.98 -3.10
N VAL A 425 4.86 16.73 -2.85
CA VAL A 425 5.78 17.76 -2.33
C VAL A 425 5.87 18.94 -3.29
N ASN A 426 5.87 18.68 -4.61
CA ASN A 426 5.82 19.74 -5.62
C ASN A 426 4.51 20.54 -5.55
N LEU A 427 3.36 19.88 -5.42
CA LEU A 427 2.06 20.56 -5.25
C LEU A 427 2.04 21.41 -3.99
N LEU A 428 2.54 20.92 -2.86
CA LEU A 428 2.60 21.64 -1.60
C LEU A 428 3.52 22.88 -1.70
N ALA A 429 4.65 22.75 -2.37
CA ALA A 429 5.57 23.86 -2.61
C ALA A 429 4.91 24.93 -3.49
N ASN A 430 4.28 24.54 -4.60
CA ASN A 430 3.59 25.44 -5.52
C ASN A 430 2.39 26.16 -4.87
N ALA A 431 1.75 25.52 -3.88
CA ALA A 431 0.67 26.10 -3.09
C ALA A 431 1.15 27.00 -1.94
N GLY A 432 2.48 27.16 -1.75
CA GLY A 432 3.06 27.99 -0.69
C GLY A 432 3.08 27.35 0.71
N HIS A 433 2.65 26.10 0.83
CA HIS A 433 2.63 25.42 2.15
C HIS A 433 4.02 25.15 2.72
N LEU A 434 5.06 25.20 1.89
CA LEU A 434 6.45 24.95 2.27
C LEU A 434 7.35 26.21 2.23
N ASP A 435 6.78 27.41 2.05
CA ASP A 435 7.53 28.68 1.92
C ASP A 435 8.35 29.03 3.16
N HIS A 436 7.99 28.48 4.32
CA HIS A 436 8.74 28.63 5.55
C HIS A 436 10.02 27.78 5.59
N LEU A 437 10.23 26.89 4.62
CA LEU A 437 11.43 26.06 4.47
C LEU A 437 12.41 26.70 3.48
N LYS A 438 13.69 26.68 3.81
CA LYS A 438 14.74 27.10 2.91
C LYS A 438 15.11 25.95 1.96
N ALA A 439 15.01 26.18 0.65
CA ALA A 439 15.46 25.21 -0.33
C ALA A 439 16.98 24.97 -0.18
N LYS A 440 17.41 23.71 -0.21
CA LYS A 440 18.82 23.34 -0.28
C LYS A 440 19.35 23.63 -1.68
N ALA A 441 20.60 24.08 -1.75
CA ALA A 441 21.32 24.12 -3.03
C ALA A 441 21.32 22.71 -3.65
N ALA A 442 21.27 22.63 -5.00
CA ALA A 442 21.18 21.36 -5.73
C ALA A 442 22.13 20.32 -5.13
N ARG A 443 21.58 19.15 -4.82
CA ARG A 443 22.38 18.08 -4.22
C ARG A 443 22.97 17.19 -5.27
N PRO A 444 24.30 17.01 -5.25
CA PRO A 444 24.96 15.99 -6.09
C PRO A 444 24.62 14.55 -5.66
N ASP A 445 24.12 14.33 -4.43
CA ASP A 445 24.05 13.02 -3.78
C ASP A 445 22.65 12.40 -3.71
N GLY A 446 21.61 13.05 -4.23
CA GLY A 446 20.26 12.49 -4.33
C GLY A 446 20.22 11.42 -5.42
N LEU A 447 19.79 10.20 -5.06
CA LEU A 447 19.69 9.08 -5.98
C LEU A 447 18.71 9.36 -7.15
N TRP A 448 17.73 10.23 -6.91
CA TRP A 448 16.67 10.55 -7.86
C TRP A 448 16.55 12.04 -8.10
N ASP A 449 16.42 12.43 -9.36
CA ASP A 449 16.16 13.82 -9.74
C ASP A 449 14.67 14.15 -9.54
N PHE A 450 14.41 15.09 -8.63
CA PHE A 450 13.05 15.46 -8.23
C PHE A 450 12.22 16.04 -9.38
N ASP A 451 12.81 16.95 -10.15
CA ASP A 451 12.09 17.69 -11.18
C ASP A 451 11.74 16.76 -12.35
N THR A 452 12.67 15.86 -12.70
CA THR A 452 12.41 14.78 -13.67
C THR A 452 11.27 13.85 -13.21
N VAL A 453 11.26 13.45 -11.94
CA VAL A 453 10.19 12.61 -11.38
C VAL A 453 8.83 13.30 -11.43
N CYS A 454 8.76 14.58 -11.04
CA CYS A 454 7.50 15.34 -11.09
C CYS A 454 7.00 15.50 -12.52
N ALA A 455 7.89 15.89 -13.45
CA ALA A 455 7.55 16.04 -14.87
C ALA A 455 7.02 14.74 -15.51
N ALA A 456 7.57 13.58 -15.11
CA ALA A 456 7.11 12.28 -15.61
C ALA A 456 5.67 11.95 -15.19
N ILE A 457 5.22 12.41 -14.01
CA ILE A 457 3.84 12.19 -13.54
C ILE A 457 2.86 13.15 -14.23
N GLU A 458 3.26 14.39 -14.45
CA GLU A 458 2.45 15.42 -15.08
C GLU A 458 2.32 15.25 -16.60
N ALA A 459 3.23 14.52 -17.20
CA ALA A 459 3.26 14.29 -18.65
C ALA A 459 1.90 13.84 -19.21
N PRO A 460 1.50 14.27 -20.42
CA PRO A 460 0.30 13.78 -21.08
C PRO A 460 0.33 12.26 -21.25
N THR A 461 -0.83 11.62 -21.17
CA THR A 461 -0.95 10.20 -21.51
C THR A 461 -0.71 9.99 -23.00
N GLY A 462 0.12 8.99 -23.37
CA GLY A 462 0.39 8.67 -24.78
C GLY A 462 1.62 9.35 -25.38
N THR A 463 2.39 10.13 -24.61
CA THR A 463 3.73 10.61 -25.04
C THR A 463 4.79 9.68 -24.43
N ALA A 464 5.15 8.64 -25.14
CA ALA A 464 6.36 7.85 -24.89
C ALA A 464 7.22 7.92 -26.14
#